data_0ff74efd33a17fbc66a4e2a017b39013
#
_entry.id   0ff74efd33a17fbc66a4e2a017b39013
#
_cell.length_a   1.000
_cell.length_b   1.000
_cell.length_c   1.000
_cell.angle_alpha   90.00
_cell.angle_beta   90.00
_cell.angle_gamma   90.00
#
_symmetry.space_group_name_H-M   'P 1'
#
loop_
_entity.id
_entity.type
_entity.pdbx_description
1 polymer ?
#
loop_
_entity_poly.entity_id
_entity_poly.type
_entity_poly.pdbx_seq_one_letter_code
_entity_poly.pdbx_strand_id
1 'polypeptide(L)'
;MMTTTPSPGVHHGRAELAAQLSGLGVERDGALLVHASMRAVGRVDGGARSVVGALRDALGEGGTLVVPSFTPENSDTSPQYLDRVRGLTDRERADVRARMPPFDPAKTAAPSMGRLSETVRLTEGARRSGHPQTSFAAIGPLAGELMAGHRPDCHLGEDSPLARLYELRAQVLLLGTGFDTCTAFHLGEYRMPSPPRRRYRCVVGAGGGRRWWGYEDVALDDGDFAALGADFARADGGAAVRSGPVGSSAGRLFRLDAAVDFAAHWLPSHRTGARAPGPVPGGGTR
;
A
#
# COMPACT_ATOMS: atom_id res chain seq x y z
N MET A 1 -4.91 35.98 34.78
CA MET A 1 -4.88 34.70 34.01
C MET A 1 -4.95 35.07 32.55
N MET A 2 -3.83 35.05 31.85
CA MET A 2 -3.77 35.27 30.40
C MET A 2 -4.09 33.92 29.74
N THR A 3 -5.23 33.84 29.09
CA THR A 3 -5.61 32.72 28.22
C THR A 3 -4.75 32.81 26.96
N THR A 4 -3.71 31.97 26.88
CA THR A 4 -2.95 31.77 25.65
C THR A 4 -3.86 31.11 24.62
N THR A 5 -4.31 31.90 23.64
CA THR A 5 -4.96 31.42 22.43
C THR A 5 -3.96 30.49 21.72
N PRO A 6 -4.29 29.22 21.39
CA PRO A 6 -3.38 28.38 20.64
C PRO A 6 -3.10 29.05 19.29
N SER A 7 -1.84 29.17 18.92
CA SER A 7 -1.44 29.62 17.58
C SER A 7 -2.21 28.86 16.51
N PRO A 8 -2.80 29.56 15.51
CA PRO A 8 -3.46 28.91 14.42
C PRO A 8 -2.45 27.98 13.73
N GLY A 9 -2.68 26.65 13.80
CA GLY A 9 -1.80 25.67 13.16
C GLY A 9 -1.71 25.98 11.67
N VAL A 10 -0.52 25.82 11.09
CA VAL A 10 -0.27 26.02 9.66
C VAL A 10 -1.26 25.17 8.87
N HIS A 11 -2.01 25.80 7.96
CA HIS A 11 -2.92 25.18 7.02
C HIS A 11 -2.28 25.18 5.64
N HIS A 12 -2.35 24.07 4.95
CA HIS A 12 -1.78 23.92 3.61
C HIS A 12 -2.89 23.92 2.55
N GLY A 13 -2.70 24.73 1.53
CA GLY A 13 -3.60 24.78 0.37
C GLY A 13 -3.22 23.76 -0.72
N ARG A 14 -4.21 23.40 -1.57
CA ARG A 14 -4.00 22.49 -2.71
C ARG A 14 -2.88 22.96 -3.64
N ALA A 15 -2.87 24.23 -4.00
CA ALA A 15 -1.88 24.80 -4.93
C ALA A 15 -0.45 24.77 -4.33
N GLU A 16 -0.32 25.05 -3.04
CA GLU A 16 0.94 24.94 -2.31
C GLU A 16 1.48 23.50 -2.35
N LEU A 17 0.64 22.52 -1.99
CA LEU A 17 1.02 21.11 -2.03
C LEU A 17 1.41 20.65 -3.45
N ALA A 18 0.67 21.08 -4.48
CA ALA A 18 1.00 20.76 -5.86
C ALA A 18 2.37 21.33 -6.28
N ALA A 19 2.67 22.58 -5.89
CA ALA A 19 3.97 23.19 -6.14
C ALA A 19 5.11 22.45 -5.42
N GLN A 20 4.90 22.07 -4.16
CA GLN A 20 5.87 21.29 -3.38
C GLN A 20 6.12 19.90 -4.00
N LEU A 21 5.07 19.20 -4.45
CA LEU A 21 5.18 17.91 -5.15
C LEU A 21 5.93 18.03 -6.48
N SER A 22 5.63 19.05 -7.27
CA SER A 22 6.37 19.33 -8.52
C SER A 22 7.84 19.68 -8.24
N GLY A 23 8.10 20.50 -7.22
CA GLY A 23 9.46 20.83 -6.78
C GLY A 23 10.25 19.62 -6.25
N LEU A 24 9.56 18.64 -5.63
CA LEU A 24 10.16 17.37 -5.22
C LEU A 24 10.54 16.50 -6.44
N GLY A 25 9.93 16.73 -7.59
CA GLY A 25 10.22 16.05 -8.84
C GLY A 25 9.21 14.99 -9.25
N VAL A 26 7.95 15.14 -8.84
CA VAL A 26 6.85 14.31 -9.39
C VAL A 26 6.78 14.55 -10.89
N GLU A 27 6.92 13.47 -11.67
CA GLU A 27 6.93 13.51 -13.12
C GLU A 27 5.51 13.70 -13.67
N ARG A 28 5.39 14.67 -14.60
CA ARG A 28 4.12 14.87 -15.31
C ARG A 28 3.88 13.70 -16.26
N ASP A 29 2.61 13.35 -16.38
CA ASP A 29 2.09 12.32 -17.27
C ASP A 29 2.63 10.89 -16.97
N GLY A 30 3.29 10.73 -15.81
CA GLY A 30 3.79 9.47 -15.30
C GLY A 30 2.77 8.73 -14.40
N ALA A 31 3.17 7.55 -13.92
CA ALA A 31 2.46 6.83 -12.87
C ALA A 31 3.13 7.04 -11.52
N LEU A 32 2.32 7.29 -10.47
CA LEU A 32 2.80 7.56 -9.10
C LEU A 32 2.08 6.68 -8.09
N LEU A 33 2.83 5.79 -7.43
CA LEU A 33 2.35 5.03 -6.28
C LEU A 33 2.55 5.84 -5.00
N VAL A 34 1.49 6.10 -4.25
CA VAL A 34 1.54 6.96 -3.05
C VAL A 34 1.18 6.19 -1.79
N HIS A 35 2.05 6.30 -0.79
CA HIS A 35 1.77 5.97 0.61
C HIS A 35 1.76 7.28 1.40
N ALA A 36 0.72 7.52 2.19
CA ALA A 36 0.60 8.80 2.89
C ALA A 36 0.00 8.68 4.29
N SER A 37 0.58 9.43 5.21
CA SER A 37 0.00 9.71 6.52
C SER A 37 -0.63 11.11 6.53
N MET A 38 -1.95 11.18 6.38
CA MET A 38 -2.67 12.46 6.43
C MET A 38 -2.44 13.22 7.73
N ARG A 39 -2.16 12.52 8.84
CA ARG A 39 -1.82 13.15 10.11
C ARG A 39 -0.46 13.83 10.07
N ALA A 40 0.53 13.22 9.39
CA ALA A 40 1.86 13.80 9.25
C ALA A 40 1.87 14.99 8.27
N VAL A 41 1.08 14.91 7.18
CA VAL A 41 0.92 16.04 6.24
C VAL A 41 0.37 17.29 6.93
N GLY A 42 -0.36 17.12 8.03
CA GLY A 42 -0.89 18.23 8.81
C GLY A 42 -2.29 18.65 8.38
N ARG A 43 -2.65 19.88 8.73
CA ARG A 43 -3.95 20.45 8.38
C ARG A 43 -3.94 20.92 6.92
N VAL A 44 -4.85 20.35 6.13
CA VAL A 44 -5.02 20.70 4.71
C VAL A 44 -6.43 21.19 4.50
N ASP A 45 -6.59 22.34 3.86
CA ASP A 45 -7.90 22.90 3.49
C ASP A 45 -8.59 21.94 2.51
N GLY A 46 -9.80 21.48 2.87
CA GLY A 46 -10.50 20.42 2.12
C GLY A 46 -9.97 19.00 2.36
N GLY A 47 -8.99 18.81 3.24
CA GLY A 47 -8.51 17.51 3.73
C GLY A 47 -7.92 16.61 2.64
N ALA A 48 -8.22 15.32 2.72
CA ALA A 48 -7.66 14.32 1.77
C ALA A 48 -8.07 14.59 0.32
N ARG A 49 -9.23 15.20 0.06
CA ARG A 49 -9.65 15.57 -1.30
C ARG A 49 -8.70 16.57 -1.94
N SER A 50 -8.25 17.56 -1.17
CA SER A 50 -7.29 18.56 -1.65
C SER A 50 -5.91 17.96 -1.86
N VAL A 51 -5.48 16.99 -1.03
CA VAL A 51 -4.22 16.27 -1.26
C VAL A 51 -4.29 15.43 -2.54
N VAL A 52 -5.40 14.71 -2.79
CA VAL A 52 -5.63 14.00 -4.05
C VAL A 52 -5.62 14.97 -5.23
N GLY A 53 -6.27 16.13 -5.07
CA GLY A 53 -6.25 17.19 -6.08
C GLY A 53 -4.84 17.69 -6.38
N ALA A 54 -4.04 17.97 -5.34
CA ALA A 54 -2.65 18.44 -5.48
C ALA A 54 -1.75 17.39 -6.19
N LEU A 55 -1.92 16.11 -5.83
CA LEU A 55 -1.21 15.01 -6.51
C LEU A 55 -1.57 14.94 -8.00
N ARG A 56 -2.84 15.10 -8.34
CA ARG A 56 -3.30 15.11 -9.73
C ARG A 56 -2.84 16.36 -10.49
N ASP A 57 -2.82 17.52 -9.84
CA ASP A 57 -2.28 18.75 -10.45
C ASP A 57 -0.79 18.61 -10.76
N ALA A 58 0.00 18.02 -9.85
CA ALA A 58 1.42 17.76 -10.07
C ALA A 58 1.64 16.74 -11.20
N LEU A 59 0.83 15.67 -11.24
CA LEU A 59 0.89 14.65 -12.28
C LEU A 59 0.41 15.13 -13.66
N GLY A 60 -0.48 16.11 -13.72
CA GLY A 60 -1.11 16.55 -14.96
C GLY A 60 -2.19 15.59 -15.48
N GLU A 61 -2.79 15.93 -16.64
CA GLU A 61 -3.92 15.19 -17.20
C GLU A 61 -3.56 13.78 -17.70
N GLY A 62 -2.34 13.60 -18.20
CA GLY A 62 -1.79 12.31 -18.64
C GLY A 62 -1.33 11.41 -17.49
N GLY A 63 -1.23 11.94 -16.27
CA GLY A 63 -0.72 11.20 -15.12
C GLY A 63 -1.72 10.27 -14.45
N THR A 64 -1.20 9.22 -13.82
CA THR A 64 -2.02 8.23 -13.10
C THR A 64 -1.55 8.09 -11.65
N LEU A 65 -2.47 8.41 -10.72
CA LEU A 65 -2.28 8.25 -9.28
C LEU A 65 -2.72 6.85 -8.85
N VAL A 66 -1.85 6.14 -8.13
CA VAL A 66 -2.10 4.79 -7.59
C VAL A 66 -1.89 4.79 -6.09
N VAL A 67 -2.75 4.07 -5.36
CA VAL A 67 -2.64 3.87 -3.91
C VAL A 67 -2.93 2.41 -3.54
N PRO A 68 -2.35 1.86 -2.46
CA PRO A 68 -2.81 0.61 -1.89
C PRO A 68 -4.25 0.74 -1.40
N SER A 69 -5.07 -0.29 -1.63
CA SER A 69 -6.47 -0.37 -1.20
C SER A 69 -6.73 -1.73 -0.55
N PHE A 70 -5.83 -2.14 0.35
CA PHE A 70 -5.81 -3.46 0.96
C PHE A 70 -6.99 -3.66 1.91
N THR A 71 -7.42 -4.91 2.01
CA THR A 71 -8.55 -5.35 2.84
C THR A 71 -8.16 -6.57 3.68
N PRO A 72 -7.21 -6.41 4.63
CA PRO A 72 -6.79 -7.52 5.49
C PRO A 72 -7.90 -8.03 6.39
N GLU A 73 -8.95 -7.25 6.56
CA GLU A 73 -10.10 -7.56 7.43
C GLU A 73 -10.95 -8.73 6.92
N ASN A 74 -10.87 -9.09 5.63
CA ASN A 74 -11.60 -10.23 5.06
C ASN A 74 -10.81 -11.54 5.06
N SER A 75 -9.66 -11.58 5.76
CA SER A 75 -8.76 -12.71 5.85
C SER A 75 -8.59 -13.18 7.29
N ASP A 76 -8.62 -14.48 7.54
CA ASP A 76 -8.30 -15.06 8.83
C ASP A 76 -6.82 -15.51 8.95
N THR A 77 -6.01 -15.16 7.97
CA THR A 77 -4.56 -15.36 7.96
C THR A 77 -3.78 -14.02 7.97
N SER A 78 -4.49 -12.90 8.01
CA SER A 78 -3.86 -11.57 8.08
C SER A 78 -3.34 -11.27 9.50
N PRO A 79 -2.23 -10.50 9.63
CA PRO A 79 -1.76 -10.04 10.94
C PRO A 79 -2.86 -9.33 11.74
N GLN A 80 -3.67 -8.50 11.10
CA GLN A 80 -4.77 -7.74 11.72
C GLN A 80 -5.83 -8.67 12.31
N TYR A 81 -6.16 -9.77 11.62
CA TYR A 81 -7.05 -10.78 12.19
C TYR A 81 -6.42 -11.49 13.38
N LEU A 82 -5.18 -11.94 13.25
CA LEU A 82 -4.46 -12.67 14.30
C LEU A 82 -4.37 -11.83 15.58
N ASP A 83 -4.07 -10.54 15.45
CA ASP A 83 -4.07 -9.62 16.58
C ASP A 83 -5.46 -9.43 17.18
N ARG A 84 -6.49 -9.24 16.35
CA ARG A 84 -7.88 -9.06 16.78
C ARG A 84 -8.42 -10.25 17.56
N VAL A 85 -8.01 -11.49 17.22
CA VAL A 85 -8.51 -12.71 17.87
C VAL A 85 -7.59 -13.24 18.97
N ARG A 86 -6.54 -12.50 19.31
CA ARG A 86 -5.63 -12.86 20.38
C ARG A 86 -6.40 -12.96 21.70
N GLY A 87 -6.30 -14.10 22.36
CA GLY A 87 -7.00 -14.36 23.62
C GLY A 87 -8.48 -14.75 23.51
N LEU A 88 -9.06 -14.73 22.29
CA LEU A 88 -10.43 -15.21 22.09
C LEU A 88 -10.52 -16.74 22.10
N THR A 89 -11.64 -17.27 22.59
CA THR A 89 -12.00 -18.69 22.51
C THR A 89 -12.24 -19.10 21.05
N ASP A 90 -12.23 -20.41 20.76
CA ASP A 90 -12.50 -20.93 19.41
C ASP A 90 -13.90 -20.57 18.90
N ARG A 91 -14.90 -20.52 19.81
CA ARG A 91 -16.26 -20.07 19.49
C ARG A 91 -16.28 -18.61 19.05
N GLU A 92 -15.65 -17.71 19.82
CA GLU A 92 -15.58 -16.29 19.49
C GLU A 92 -14.81 -16.06 18.19
N ARG A 93 -13.72 -16.80 17.94
CA ARG A 93 -13.00 -16.78 16.65
C ARG A 93 -13.89 -17.23 15.50
N ALA A 94 -14.71 -18.27 15.71
CA ALA A 94 -15.66 -18.72 14.70
C ALA A 94 -16.73 -17.64 14.41
N ASP A 95 -17.22 -16.95 15.42
CA ASP A 95 -18.17 -15.85 15.29
C ASP A 95 -17.56 -14.65 14.53
N VAL A 96 -16.27 -14.33 14.76
CA VAL A 96 -15.56 -13.31 13.99
C VAL A 96 -15.49 -13.71 12.52
N ARG A 97 -15.07 -14.95 12.22
CA ARG A 97 -15.00 -15.48 10.83
C ARG A 97 -16.37 -15.51 10.16
N ALA A 98 -17.42 -15.86 10.90
CA ALA A 98 -18.78 -15.91 10.36
C ALA A 98 -19.28 -14.54 9.88
N ARG A 99 -18.80 -13.44 10.45
CA ARG A 99 -19.19 -12.06 10.12
C ARG A 99 -18.31 -11.38 9.07
N MET A 100 -17.22 -12.02 8.63
CA MET A 100 -16.35 -11.43 7.60
C MET A 100 -17.11 -11.30 6.27
N PRO A 101 -17.22 -10.10 5.68
CA PRO A 101 -17.89 -9.92 4.40
C PRO A 101 -17.03 -10.46 3.24
N PRO A 102 -17.65 -10.90 2.14
CA PRO A 102 -16.92 -11.20 0.93
C PRO A 102 -16.34 -9.91 0.33
N PHE A 103 -15.17 -10.03 -0.33
CA PHE A 103 -14.59 -8.92 -1.05
C PHE A 103 -15.41 -8.58 -2.30
N ASP A 104 -15.70 -7.31 -2.46
CA ASP A 104 -16.30 -6.68 -3.64
C ASP A 104 -15.45 -5.43 -3.96
N PRO A 105 -14.74 -5.38 -5.10
CA PRO A 105 -13.86 -4.26 -5.43
C PRO A 105 -14.59 -2.91 -5.49
N ALA A 106 -15.88 -2.90 -5.82
CA ALA A 106 -16.66 -1.68 -5.90
C ALA A 106 -17.10 -1.17 -4.52
N LYS A 107 -17.33 -2.07 -3.56
CA LYS A 107 -17.99 -1.73 -2.29
C LYS A 107 -17.11 -1.84 -1.06
N THR A 108 -16.19 -2.84 -1.03
CA THR A 108 -15.42 -3.13 0.19
C THR A 108 -14.51 -1.96 0.52
N ALA A 109 -14.72 -1.33 1.67
CA ALA A 109 -13.86 -0.28 2.18
C ALA A 109 -12.46 -0.81 2.53
N ALA A 110 -11.46 0.06 2.52
CA ALA A 110 -10.08 -0.24 2.92
C ALA A 110 -9.62 0.70 4.05
N PRO A 111 -10.27 0.65 5.23
CA PRO A 111 -10.06 1.65 6.29
C PRO A 111 -8.65 1.65 6.84
N SER A 112 -7.97 0.49 6.86
CA SER A 112 -6.58 0.34 7.30
C SER A 112 -5.58 1.05 6.41
N MET A 113 -5.94 1.37 5.14
CA MET A 113 -5.09 2.09 4.19
C MET A 113 -5.15 3.62 4.36
N GLY A 114 -6.00 4.10 5.26
CA GLY A 114 -6.09 5.50 5.60
C GLY A 114 -6.94 6.35 4.64
N ARG A 115 -7.09 7.64 5.02
CA ARG A 115 -8.02 8.56 4.35
C ARG A 115 -7.68 8.86 2.90
N LEU A 116 -6.38 8.94 2.55
CA LEU A 116 -5.98 9.23 1.18
C LEU A 116 -6.43 8.10 0.24
N SER A 117 -6.12 6.86 0.59
CA SER A 117 -6.48 5.67 -0.20
C SER A 117 -7.99 5.54 -0.39
N GLU A 118 -8.77 5.73 0.66
CA GLU A 118 -10.23 5.73 0.57
C GLU A 118 -10.76 6.89 -0.29
N THR A 119 -10.14 8.06 -0.22
CA THR A 119 -10.54 9.19 -1.07
C THR A 119 -10.28 8.89 -2.54
N VAL A 120 -9.12 8.32 -2.90
CA VAL A 120 -8.82 7.90 -4.27
C VAL A 120 -9.80 6.84 -4.74
N ARG A 121 -10.02 5.79 -3.94
CA ARG A 121 -10.95 4.68 -4.26
C ARG A 121 -12.37 5.16 -4.55
N LEU A 122 -12.84 6.18 -3.81
CA LEU A 122 -14.19 6.74 -3.92
C LEU A 122 -14.31 7.89 -4.94
N THR A 123 -13.21 8.32 -5.54
CA THR A 123 -13.25 9.38 -6.56
C THR A 123 -13.87 8.83 -7.85
N GLU A 124 -14.71 9.64 -8.49
CA GLU A 124 -15.31 9.29 -9.77
C GLU A 124 -14.24 8.96 -10.82
N GLY A 125 -14.46 7.90 -11.59
CA GLY A 125 -13.50 7.41 -12.58
C GLY A 125 -12.37 6.52 -11.99
N ALA A 126 -12.27 6.37 -10.67
CA ALA A 126 -11.30 5.47 -10.09
C ALA A 126 -11.56 4.00 -10.48
N ARG A 127 -10.49 3.24 -10.62
CA ARG A 127 -10.51 1.79 -10.84
C ARG A 127 -9.83 1.10 -9.68
N ARG A 128 -10.34 -0.08 -9.29
CA ARG A 128 -9.74 -0.92 -8.24
C ARG A 128 -9.43 -2.30 -8.79
N SER A 129 -8.29 -2.85 -8.43
CA SER A 129 -7.90 -4.21 -8.84
C SER A 129 -8.66 -5.28 -8.05
N GLY A 130 -8.73 -6.50 -8.63
CA GLY A 130 -9.63 -7.56 -8.16
C GLY A 130 -9.07 -8.44 -7.03
N HIS A 131 -7.84 -8.22 -6.54
CA HIS A 131 -7.28 -9.07 -5.48
C HIS A 131 -8.00 -8.85 -4.15
N PRO A 132 -8.49 -9.92 -3.48
CA PRO A 132 -9.37 -9.78 -2.31
C PRO A 132 -8.68 -9.26 -1.04
N GLN A 133 -7.35 -9.25 -0.97
CA GLN A 133 -6.61 -8.76 0.20
C GLN A 133 -5.71 -7.58 -0.10
N THR A 134 -5.02 -7.57 -1.26
CA THR A 134 -3.99 -6.57 -1.61
C THR A 134 -4.32 -5.80 -2.89
N SER A 135 -5.59 -5.44 -3.07
CA SER A 135 -6.00 -4.60 -4.21
C SER A 135 -5.38 -3.20 -4.15
N PHE A 136 -5.23 -2.59 -5.31
CA PHE A 136 -4.85 -1.19 -5.48
C PHE A 136 -6.03 -0.40 -6.04
N ALA A 137 -6.04 0.90 -5.80
CA ALA A 137 -6.94 1.82 -6.46
C ALA A 137 -6.14 2.85 -7.27
N ALA A 138 -6.63 3.20 -8.45
CA ALA A 138 -5.98 4.18 -9.31
C ALA A 138 -6.99 5.12 -9.96
N ILE A 139 -6.52 6.34 -10.26
CA ILE A 139 -7.25 7.34 -11.03
C ILE A 139 -6.29 8.00 -12.02
N GLY A 140 -6.71 8.08 -13.27
CA GLY A 140 -5.94 8.60 -14.40
C GLY A 140 -6.07 7.72 -15.64
N PRO A 141 -5.43 8.10 -16.76
CA PRO A 141 -5.58 7.40 -18.04
C PRO A 141 -5.21 5.91 -17.98
N LEU A 142 -4.15 5.55 -17.25
CA LEU A 142 -3.68 4.17 -17.15
C LEU A 142 -4.41 3.34 -16.06
N ALA A 143 -5.38 3.92 -15.33
CA ALA A 143 -6.02 3.24 -14.21
C ALA A 143 -6.68 1.91 -14.60
N GLY A 144 -7.32 1.84 -15.76
CA GLY A 144 -7.95 0.63 -16.27
C GLY A 144 -6.95 -0.49 -16.54
N GLU A 145 -5.86 -0.18 -17.24
CA GLU A 145 -4.79 -1.10 -17.59
C GLU A 145 -4.04 -1.59 -16.35
N LEU A 146 -3.62 -0.66 -15.48
CA LEU A 146 -2.89 -0.99 -14.25
C LEU A 146 -3.68 -1.89 -13.31
N MET A 147 -4.99 -1.69 -13.19
CA MET A 147 -5.83 -2.43 -12.25
C MET A 147 -6.38 -3.74 -12.83
N ALA A 148 -6.29 -3.96 -14.14
CA ALA A 148 -6.79 -5.19 -14.80
C ALA A 148 -5.95 -6.42 -14.42
N GLY A 149 -6.55 -7.62 -14.43
CA GLY A 149 -5.84 -8.90 -14.37
C GLY A 149 -5.00 -9.12 -13.11
N HIS A 150 -5.27 -8.43 -12.00
CA HIS A 150 -4.64 -8.74 -10.71
C HIS A 150 -5.13 -10.10 -10.24
N ARG A 151 -4.27 -11.11 -10.35
CA ARG A 151 -4.64 -12.49 -10.01
C ARG A 151 -4.94 -12.62 -8.52
N PRO A 152 -6.02 -13.33 -8.17
CA PRO A 152 -6.43 -13.45 -6.77
C PRO A 152 -5.49 -14.28 -5.90
N ASP A 153 -4.59 -15.08 -6.50
CA ASP A 153 -3.56 -15.90 -5.87
C ASP A 153 -2.13 -15.32 -5.98
N CYS A 154 -2.01 -14.06 -6.36
CA CYS A 154 -0.75 -13.31 -6.43
C CYS A 154 -0.95 -11.95 -5.77
N HIS A 155 -0.47 -11.80 -4.53
CA HIS A 155 -0.65 -10.57 -3.76
C HIS A 155 0.02 -9.36 -4.42
N LEU A 156 1.33 -9.40 -4.57
CA LEU A 156 2.16 -8.23 -4.91
C LEU A 156 3.30 -8.61 -5.89
N GLY A 157 3.16 -9.77 -6.57
CA GLY A 157 4.12 -10.30 -7.54
C GLY A 157 3.84 -9.87 -8.97
N GLU A 158 4.31 -10.70 -9.92
CA GLU A 158 4.31 -10.39 -11.35
C GLU A 158 2.90 -10.27 -11.96
N ASP A 159 1.89 -10.92 -11.38
CA ASP A 159 0.47 -10.80 -11.79
C ASP A 159 -0.29 -9.73 -10.97
N SER A 160 0.40 -8.72 -10.45
CA SER A 160 -0.18 -7.61 -9.69
C SER A 160 0.04 -6.26 -10.36
N PRO A 161 -0.64 -5.20 -9.91
CA PRO A 161 -0.37 -3.83 -10.35
C PRO A 161 1.08 -3.37 -10.12
N LEU A 162 1.82 -3.93 -9.15
CA LEU A 162 3.21 -3.55 -8.90
C LEU A 162 4.13 -3.90 -10.07
N ALA A 163 3.96 -5.07 -10.70
CA ALA A 163 4.77 -5.43 -11.87
C ALA A 163 4.53 -4.49 -13.04
N ARG A 164 3.28 -4.08 -13.28
CA ARG A 164 2.97 -3.09 -14.33
C ARG A 164 3.56 -1.71 -14.01
N LEU A 165 3.51 -1.29 -12.74
CA LEU A 165 4.15 -0.05 -12.29
C LEU A 165 5.68 -0.11 -12.44
N TYR A 166 6.27 -1.30 -12.24
CA TYR A 166 7.70 -1.54 -12.49
C TYR A 166 8.04 -1.36 -13.97
N GLU A 167 7.28 -2.00 -14.87
CA GLU A 167 7.47 -1.89 -16.33
C GLU A 167 7.32 -0.43 -16.83
N LEU A 168 6.36 0.31 -16.26
CA LEU A 168 6.17 1.72 -16.57
C LEU A 168 7.24 2.62 -15.92
N ARG A 169 8.16 2.05 -15.14
CA ARG A 169 9.15 2.81 -14.39
C ARG A 169 8.50 3.90 -13.54
N ALA A 170 7.37 3.58 -12.89
CA ALA A 170 6.61 4.49 -12.06
C ALA A 170 7.44 5.07 -10.91
N GLN A 171 7.01 6.21 -10.37
CA GLN A 171 7.58 6.76 -9.14
C GLN A 171 6.81 6.24 -7.92
N VAL A 172 7.50 6.19 -6.77
CA VAL A 172 6.91 5.98 -5.45
C VAL A 172 7.07 7.25 -4.63
N LEU A 173 5.98 7.70 -4.01
CA LEU A 173 5.99 8.80 -3.04
C LEU A 173 5.61 8.26 -1.64
N LEU A 174 6.53 8.39 -0.69
CA LEU A 174 6.26 8.23 0.73
C LEU A 174 6.03 9.61 1.34
N LEU A 175 4.78 9.93 1.65
CA LEU A 175 4.36 11.24 2.14
C LEU A 175 4.04 11.17 3.64
N GLY A 176 4.97 11.60 4.47
CA GLY A 176 4.84 11.54 5.92
C GLY A 176 4.80 10.12 6.50
N THR A 177 5.33 9.14 5.75
CA THR A 177 5.51 7.74 6.16
C THR A 177 6.96 7.31 5.99
N GLY A 178 7.34 6.20 6.60
CA GLY A 178 8.66 5.58 6.45
C GLY A 178 8.70 4.53 5.34
N PHE A 179 9.87 3.96 5.12
CA PHE A 179 10.07 2.85 4.18
C PHE A 179 9.39 1.54 4.63
N ASP A 180 9.08 1.41 5.91
CA ASP A 180 8.27 0.33 6.48
C ASP A 180 6.89 0.19 5.81
N THR A 181 6.39 1.25 5.18
CA THR A 181 5.13 1.23 4.42
C THR A 181 5.32 1.02 2.91
N CYS A 182 6.55 0.86 2.42
CA CYS A 182 6.85 0.82 0.99
C CYS A 182 6.42 -0.51 0.34
N THR A 183 5.22 -0.57 -0.20
CA THR A 183 4.68 -1.76 -0.85
C THR A 183 5.52 -2.24 -2.05
N ALA A 184 6.29 -1.34 -2.71
CA ALA A 184 7.13 -1.70 -3.85
C ALA A 184 8.17 -2.78 -3.51
N PHE A 185 8.71 -2.79 -2.30
CA PHE A 185 9.70 -3.78 -1.86
C PHE A 185 9.17 -5.22 -1.86
N HIS A 186 7.86 -5.41 -1.73
CA HIS A 186 7.26 -6.75 -1.82
C HIS A 186 7.45 -7.39 -3.21
N LEU A 187 7.48 -6.63 -4.31
CA LEU A 187 7.82 -7.22 -5.60
C LEU A 187 9.26 -7.77 -5.61
N GLY A 188 10.18 -7.13 -4.85
CA GLY A 188 11.51 -7.66 -4.60
C GLY A 188 11.50 -9.00 -3.88
N GLU A 189 10.56 -9.25 -2.94
CA GLU A 189 10.40 -10.55 -2.29
C GLU A 189 10.03 -11.65 -3.29
N TYR A 190 9.16 -11.37 -4.26
CA TYR A 190 8.82 -12.33 -5.33
C TYR A 190 10.01 -12.65 -6.23
N ARG A 191 10.92 -11.69 -6.40
CA ARG A 191 12.11 -11.83 -7.26
C ARG A 191 13.32 -12.45 -6.56
N MET A 192 13.20 -12.83 -5.29
CA MET A 192 14.21 -13.61 -4.60
C MET A 192 14.37 -15.00 -5.29
N PRO A 193 15.56 -15.61 -5.28
CA PRO A 193 15.80 -16.93 -5.91
C PRO A 193 14.89 -18.04 -5.37
N SER A 194 14.51 -18.00 -4.11
CA SER A 194 13.64 -18.99 -3.46
C SER A 194 12.83 -18.33 -2.36
N PRO A 195 11.81 -17.54 -2.73
CA PRO A 195 11.03 -16.82 -1.75
C PRO A 195 10.24 -17.78 -0.87
N PRO A 196 10.24 -17.61 0.46
CA PRO A 196 9.41 -18.41 1.35
C PRO A 196 7.93 -18.28 0.97
N ARG A 197 7.17 -19.35 1.10
CA ARG A 197 5.75 -19.37 0.74
C ARG A 197 4.90 -19.72 1.96
N ARG A 198 3.65 -19.26 1.96
CA ARG A 198 2.66 -19.63 2.98
C ARG A 198 1.26 -19.74 2.38
N ARG A 199 0.38 -20.38 3.12
CA ARG A 199 -1.04 -20.42 2.79
C ARG A 199 -1.74 -19.15 3.30
N TYR A 200 -2.55 -18.59 2.43
CA TYR A 200 -3.46 -17.50 2.72
C TYR A 200 -4.90 -17.97 2.60
N ARG A 201 -5.79 -17.28 3.29
CA ARG A 201 -7.23 -17.57 3.22
C ARG A 201 -8.04 -16.30 3.41
N CYS A 202 -9.04 -16.12 2.58
CA CYS A 202 -9.94 -14.97 2.66
C CYS A 202 -11.35 -15.32 2.23
N VAL A 203 -12.29 -14.41 2.47
CA VAL A 203 -13.68 -14.56 2.06
C VAL A 203 -13.88 -13.87 0.72
N VAL A 204 -14.42 -14.60 -0.26
CA VAL A 204 -14.77 -14.11 -1.59
C VAL A 204 -16.24 -14.32 -1.89
N GLY A 205 -16.79 -13.52 -2.80
CA GLY A 205 -18.15 -13.69 -3.32
C GLY A 205 -18.25 -14.93 -4.23
N ALA A 206 -19.34 -15.68 -4.13
CA ALA A 206 -19.63 -16.81 -4.99
C ALA A 206 -21.16 -17.01 -5.11
N GLY A 207 -21.70 -16.94 -6.33
CA GLY A 207 -23.09 -17.26 -6.62
C GLY A 207 -24.13 -16.51 -5.75
N GLY A 208 -23.90 -15.23 -5.45
CA GLY A 208 -24.76 -14.42 -4.58
C GLY A 208 -24.53 -14.62 -3.07
N GLY A 209 -23.63 -15.54 -2.68
CA GLY A 209 -23.23 -15.81 -1.32
C GLY A 209 -21.76 -15.50 -1.05
N ARG A 210 -21.25 -16.11 -0.02
CA ARG A 210 -19.83 -16.00 0.40
C ARG A 210 -19.20 -17.39 0.51
N ARG A 211 -17.91 -17.48 0.19
CA ARG A 211 -17.12 -18.69 0.45
C ARG A 211 -15.72 -18.34 0.93
N TRP A 212 -15.14 -19.23 1.70
CA TRP A 212 -13.72 -19.21 2.01
C TRP A 212 -12.93 -19.72 0.84
N TRP A 213 -11.86 -18.98 0.49
CA TRP A 213 -10.93 -19.36 -0.55
C TRP A 213 -9.51 -19.33 -0.01
N GLY A 214 -8.78 -20.43 -0.21
CA GLY A 214 -7.40 -20.59 0.23
C GLY A 214 -6.48 -20.79 -0.94
N TYR A 215 -5.28 -20.24 -0.87
CA TYR A 215 -4.25 -20.32 -1.88
C TYR A 215 -2.87 -20.25 -1.23
N GLU A 216 -1.82 -20.51 -2.00
CA GLU A 216 -0.44 -20.41 -1.56
C GLU A 216 0.26 -19.31 -2.36
N ASP A 217 0.98 -18.44 -1.65
CA ASP A 217 1.73 -17.34 -2.26
C ASP A 217 2.98 -17.03 -1.44
N VAL A 218 3.82 -16.10 -1.92
CA VAL A 218 5.01 -15.63 -1.20
C VAL A 218 4.60 -15.13 0.20
N ALA A 219 5.37 -15.55 1.19
CA ALA A 219 5.17 -15.09 2.57
C ALA A 219 5.67 -13.67 2.72
N LEU A 220 4.79 -12.70 2.49
CA LEU A 220 5.11 -11.27 2.60
C LEU A 220 5.52 -10.91 4.04
N ASP A 221 6.64 -10.20 4.17
CA ASP A 221 7.19 -9.74 5.44
C ASP A 221 7.81 -8.35 5.26
N ASP A 222 7.23 -7.36 5.91
CA ASP A 222 7.66 -5.95 5.89
C ASP A 222 8.51 -5.56 7.12
N GLY A 223 8.82 -6.52 7.98
CA GLY A 223 9.50 -6.29 9.26
C GLY A 223 10.90 -5.68 9.15
N ASP A 224 11.58 -5.85 8.03
CA ASP A 224 12.91 -5.31 7.74
C ASP A 224 12.91 -4.15 6.71
N PHE A 225 11.74 -3.75 6.19
CA PHE A 225 11.63 -2.71 5.16
C PHE A 225 12.15 -1.34 5.60
N ALA A 226 12.11 -1.02 6.89
CA ALA A 226 12.71 0.21 7.41
C ALA A 226 14.24 0.21 7.21
N ALA A 227 14.90 -0.92 7.48
CA ALA A 227 16.35 -1.09 7.30
C ALA A 227 16.71 -1.14 5.80
N LEU A 228 16.00 -1.95 5.01
CA LEU A 228 16.14 -2.02 3.56
C LEU A 228 16.04 -0.65 2.91
N GLY A 229 15.01 0.12 3.27
CA GLY A 229 14.80 1.45 2.73
C GLY A 229 15.85 2.47 3.18
N ALA A 230 16.38 2.34 4.39
CA ALA A 230 17.50 3.17 4.85
C ALA A 230 18.78 2.88 4.05
N ASP A 231 19.05 1.62 3.72
CA ASP A 231 20.17 1.22 2.87
C ASP A 231 19.98 1.67 1.42
N PHE A 232 18.76 1.50 0.87
CA PHE A 232 18.39 2.00 -0.45
C PHE A 232 18.60 3.53 -0.56
N ALA A 233 18.20 4.29 0.45
CA ALA A 233 18.36 5.74 0.45
C ALA A 233 19.83 6.19 0.53
N ARG A 234 20.75 5.32 0.98
CA ARG A 234 22.21 5.58 0.99
C ARG A 234 22.92 5.06 -0.24
N ALA A 235 22.27 4.21 -1.01
CA ALA A 235 22.85 3.71 -2.27
C ALA A 235 23.15 4.87 -3.23
N ASP A 236 24.11 4.67 -4.10
CA ASP A 236 24.54 5.65 -5.12
C ASP A 236 24.83 7.05 -4.54
N GLY A 237 25.39 7.11 -3.34
CA GLY A 237 25.69 8.38 -2.67
C GLY A 237 24.45 9.18 -2.25
N GLY A 238 23.28 8.52 -2.15
CA GLY A 238 22.01 9.15 -1.77
C GLY A 238 21.21 9.71 -2.94
N ALA A 239 21.64 9.47 -4.18
CA ALA A 239 20.95 9.98 -5.39
C ALA A 239 19.62 9.25 -5.69
N ALA A 240 19.43 8.02 -5.15
CA ALA A 240 18.27 7.20 -5.42
C ALA A 240 16.95 7.77 -4.87
N VAL A 241 17.00 8.59 -3.82
CA VAL A 241 15.81 9.11 -3.12
C VAL A 241 15.88 10.63 -3.00
N ARG A 242 14.94 11.32 -3.65
CA ARG A 242 14.74 12.76 -3.44
C ARG A 242 13.90 12.97 -2.19
N SER A 243 14.26 13.94 -1.37
CA SER A 243 13.52 14.30 -0.16
C SER A 243 13.28 15.79 -0.11
N GLY A 244 12.10 16.20 0.35
CA GLY A 244 11.72 17.60 0.48
C GLY A 244 10.43 17.77 1.26
N PRO A 245 10.08 19.01 1.66
CA PRO A 245 8.86 19.29 2.42
C PRO A 245 7.63 19.15 1.51
N VAL A 246 6.58 18.50 2.03
CA VAL A 246 5.22 18.48 1.46
C VAL A 246 4.23 18.58 2.60
N GLY A 247 3.54 19.71 2.69
CA GLY A 247 2.76 20.07 3.86
C GLY A 247 3.68 20.20 5.09
N SER A 248 3.23 19.69 6.22
CA SER A 248 4.00 19.67 7.48
C SER A 248 4.97 18.47 7.59
N SER A 249 5.10 17.66 6.54
CA SER A 249 5.91 16.44 6.55
C SER A 249 7.00 16.44 5.49
N ALA A 250 7.90 15.45 5.56
CA ALA A 250 8.81 15.13 4.49
C ALA A 250 8.16 14.19 3.46
N GLY A 251 8.27 14.52 2.19
CA GLY A 251 8.06 13.61 1.07
C GLY A 251 9.37 12.93 0.68
N ARG A 252 9.33 11.63 0.37
CA ARG A 252 10.41 10.88 -0.26
C ARG A 252 9.92 10.34 -1.58
N LEU A 253 10.65 10.67 -2.64
CA LEU A 253 10.30 10.32 -4.03
C LEU A 253 11.43 9.54 -4.66
N PHE A 254 11.13 8.41 -5.27
CA PHE A 254 12.10 7.54 -5.92
C PHE A 254 11.45 6.70 -7.01
N ARG A 255 12.28 6.04 -7.82
CA ARG A 255 11.84 5.14 -8.89
C ARG A 255 11.44 3.79 -8.31
N LEU A 256 10.29 3.27 -8.70
CA LEU A 256 9.77 1.99 -8.25
C LEU A 256 10.68 0.84 -8.71
N ASP A 257 11.10 0.84 -9.98
CA ASP A 257 12.01 -0.16 -10.54
C ASP A 257 13.33 -0.23 -9.75
N ALA A 258 13.97 0.91 -9.48
CA ALA A 258 15.20 0.96 -8.69
C ALA A 258 15.01 0.40 -7.26
N ALA A 259 13.88 0.71 -6.62
CA ALA A 259 13.57 0.20 -5.29
C ALA A 259 13.35 -1.33 -5.28
N VAL A 260 12.65 -1.87 -6.29
CA VAL A 260 12.41 -3.31 -6.45
C VAL A 260 13.72 -4.05 -6.72
N ASP A 261 14.54 -3.55 -7.64
CA ASP A 261 15.81 -4.17 -7.99
C ASP A 261 16.77 -4.18 -6.80
N PHE A 262 16.84 -3.08 -6.06
CA PHE A 262 17.60 -3.01 -4.81
C PHE A 262 17.10 -4.04 -3.79
N ALA A 263 15.78 -4.12 -3.58
CA ALA A 263 15.17 -5.07 -2.64
C ALA A 263 15.48 -6.53 -3.04
N ALA A 264 15.37 -6.88 -4.32
CA ALA A 264 15.65 -8.23 -4.82
C ALA A 264 17.10 -8.69 -4.56
N HIS A 265 18.06 -7.76 -4.51
CA HIS A 265 19.46 -8.03 -4.16
C HIS A 265 19.70 -7.98 -2.64
N TRP A 266 19.07 -7.06 -1.93
CA TRP A 266 19.29 -6.86 -0.50
C TRP A 266 18.67 -7.98 0.35
N LEU A 267 17.43 -8.37 0.05
CA LEU A 267 16.66 -9.33 0.85
C LEU A 267 17.35 -10.70 1.00
N PRO A 268 17.88 -11.35 -0.06
CA PRO A 268 18.53 -12.64 0.09
C PRO A 268 19.72 -12.63 1.03
N SER A 269 20.48 -11.53 1.06
CA SER A 269 21.68 -11.42 1.89
C SER A 269 21.37 -11.09 3.37
N HIS A 270 20.20 -10.51 3.65
CA HIS A 270 19.82 -10.09 5.01
C HIS A 270 18.81 -11.04 5.67
N ARG A 271 18.12 -11.87 4.90
CA ARG A 271 17.17 -12.89 5.40
C ARG A 271 17.74 -14.31 5.43
N THR A 272 19.00 -14.52 5.05
CA THR A 272 19.70 -15.81 5.17
C THR A 272 19.91 -16.16 6.64
N GLY A 273 19.02 -17.01 7.17
CA GLY A 273 19.03 -17.44 8.58
C GLY A 273 17.78 -17.07 9.38
N ALA A 274 16.86 -16.31 8.83
CA ALA A 274 15.58 -16.02 9.47
C ALA A 274 14.67 -17.26 9.42
N ARG A 275 14.30 -17.72 10.61
CA ARG A 275 13.40 -18.82 10.93
C ARG A 275 12.13 -18.77 10.06
N ALA A 276 11.80 -19.87 9.39
CA ALA A 276 10.51 -20.02 8.74
C ALA A 276 9.37 -19.59 9.68
N PRO A 277 8.36 -18.83 9.23
CA PRO A 277 7.21 -18.47 10.06
C PRO A 277 6.60 -19.75 10.61
N GLY A 278 6.39 -19.79 11.93
CA GLY A 278 5.87 -20.95 12.64
C GLY A 278 4.56 -21.45 12.02
N PRO A 279 4.28 -22.78 12.08
CA PRO A 279 3.09 -23.35 11.48
C PRO A 279 1.84 -22.68 12.06
N VAL A 280 0.96 -22.23 11.17
CA VAL A 280 -0.41 -21.82 11.52
C VAL A 280 -1.07 -23.02 12.19
N PRO A 281 -1.68 -22.90 13.40
CA PRO A 281 -2.35 -24.00 14.07
C PRO A 281 -3.37 -24.64 13.13
N GLY A 282 -3.16 -25.92 12.82
CA GLY A 282 -3.99 -26.67 11.90
C GLY A 282 -5.44 -26.71 12.43
N GLY A 283 -6.36 -26.16 11.66
CA GLY A 283 -7.78 -26.43 11.82
C GLY A 283 -8.03 -27.90 11.47
N GLY A 284 -8.30 -28.71 12.49
CA GLY A 284 -8.66 -30.11 12.32
C GLY A 284 -9.86 -30.22 11.38
N THR A 285 -9.72 -31.08 10.40
CA THR A 285 -10.80 -31.64 9.57
C THR A 285 -11.78 -32.39 10.45
N ARG A 286 -13.01 -31.90 10.56
CA ARG A 286 -14.25 -32.67 10.63
C ARG A 286 -15.38 -31.85 10.01
#